data_484e4560f058d8e4456e45b45677fc83
#
_entry.id   484e4560f058d8e4456e45b45677fc83
#
_cell.length_a   1.000
_cell.length_b   1.000
_cell.length_c   1.000
_cell.angle_alpha   90.00
_cell.angle_beta   90.00
_cell.angle_gamma   90.00
#
_symmetry.space_group_name_H-M   'P 1'
#
loop_
_entity.id
_entity.type
_entity.pdbx_description
1 polymer ?
#
loop_
_entity_poly.entity_id
_entity_poly.type
_entity_poly.pdbx_seq_one_letter_code
_entity_poly.pdbx_strand_id
1 'polypeptide(L)'
;MASRGVVLLTFVGLMSAWPLQTKGVAQAQEKPAIQLPQAGVPQIITLEGKFVRVAYNNEGYVILGYQASNRSIGEEWMLLEVGMTVLDNVPDYRLTREALSLETPDGKTIPLATVEEQRQGNPQAIQQRAKVQRDSINYFPVRASRGCAILFFPELGSRALPYDVVDLSNDRACVGRLYFKIPGGIAYGQHWLNVKFEKSLVRVPFRILTADEEKFVSKNYKNIKDEVKKAFSPKKK
;
A
#
# COMPACT_ATOMS: atom_id res chain seq x y z
N MET A 1 42.75 21.66 -71.83
CA MET A 1 43.78 21.42 -70.81
C MET A 1 43.35 20.22 -69.95
N ALA A 2 44.13 19.21 -70.05
CA ALA A 2 43.89 17.90 -69.54
C ALA A 2 44.23 17.82 -68.04
N SER A 3 43.46 17.12 -67.22
CA SER A 3 43.94 16.58 -65.96
C SER A 3 43.34 15.20 -65.76
N ARG A 4 44.22 14.30 -65.46
CA ARG A 4 44.14 12.87 -65.44
C ARG A 4 43.39 12.35 -64.16
N GLY A 5 42.51 11.38 -64.37
CA GLY A 5 41.91 10.60 -63.33
C GLY A 5 42.88 9.55 -62.77
N VAL A 6 42.71 9.29 -61.48
CA VAL A 6 43.28 8.12 -60.79
C VAL A 6 42.13 7.25 -60.34
N VAL A 7 42.08 6.04 -60.87
CA VAL A 7 41.15 4.98 -60.46
C VAL A 7 41.76 4.26 -59.25
N LEU A 8 41.13 4.28 -58.14
CA LEU A 8 41.48 3.45 -57.00
C LEU A 8 40.41 2.32 -56.85
N LEU A 9 40.85 1.12 -57.16
CA LEU A 9 40.11 -0.11 -56.91
C LEU A 9 40.17 -0.42 -55.40
N THR A 10 39.07 -0.37 -54.73
CA THR A 10 38.95 -0.89 -53.37
C THR A 10 38.17 -2.22 -53.38
N PHE A 11 38.83 -3.23 -52.86
CA PHE A 11 38.34 -4.57 -52.64
C PHE A 11 37.16 -4.56 -51.67
N VAL A 12 36.05 -5.13 -52.09
CA VAL A 12 34.90 -5.42 -51.21
C VAL A 12 35.12 -6.82 -50.61
N GLY A 13 35.52 -6.83 -49.36
CA GLY A 13 35.53 -8.05 -48.56
C GLY A 13 34.14 -8.37 -48.06
N LEU A 14 33.54 -9.44 -48.55
CA LEU A 14 32.34 -10.03 -47.96
C LEU A 14 32.68 -10.65 -46.61
N MET A 15 32.37 -9.95 -45.53
CA MET A 15 32.25 -10.57 -44.21
C MET A 15 30.82 -11.06 -44.00
N SER A 16 30.64 -12.36 -44.09
CA SER A 16 29.44 -13.07 -43.70
C SER A 16 29.24 -12.93 -42.18
N ALA A 17 28.36 -12.02 -41.75
CA ALA A 17 27.91 -11.92 -40.39
C ALA A 17 26.93 -13.07 -40.07
N TRP A 18 27.37 -14.02 -39.27
CA TRP A 18 26.49 -15.01 -38.66
C TRP A 18 25.61 -14.30 -37.64
N PRO A 19 24.28 -14.55 -37.60
CA PRO A 19 23.46 -14.03 -36.54
C PRO A 19 23.77 -14.79 -35.25
N LEU A 20 24.35 -14.11 -34.27
CA LEU A 20 24.41 -14.56 -32.88
C LEU A 20 22.95 -14.64 -32.36
N GLN A 21 22.43 -15.86 -32.33
CA GLN A 21 21.21 -16.15 -31.56
C GLN A 21 21.49 -15.86 -30.09
N THR A 22 21.13 -14.70 -29.62
CA THR A 22 20.98 -14.43 -28.22
C THR A 22 19.84 -15.30 -27.70
N LYS A 23 20.20 -16.41 -27.05
CA LYS A 23 19.26 -17.18 -26.22
C LYS A 23 18.68 -16.20 -25.21
N GLY A 24 17.40 -15.86 -25.38
CA GLY A 24 16.66 -15.09 -24.41
C GLY A 24 16.80 -15.78 -23.05
N VAL A 25 17.53 -15.14 -22.15
CA VAL A 25 17.52 -15.49 -20.73
C VAL A 25 16.09 -15.23 -20.28
N ALA A 26 15.33 -16.30 -20.08
CA ALA A 26 14.04 -16.22 -19.42
C ALA A 26 14.30 -15.55 -18.06
N GLN A 27 13.89 -14.28 -17.93
CA GLN A 27 13.85 -13.62 -16.64
C GLN A 27 12.92 -14.45 -15.78
N ALA A 28 13.52 -15.19 -14.84
CA ALA A 28 12.78 -15.83 -13.80
C ALA A 28 11.99 -14.72 -13.11
N GLN A 29 10.66 -14.79 -13.21
CA GLN A 29 9.75 -13.91 -12.50
C GLN A 29 10.06 -14.08 -11.02
N GLU A 30 10.81 -13.12 -10.43
CA GLU A 30 11.06 -13.10 -9.00
C GLU A 30 9.72 -13.12 -8.30
N LYS A 31 9.50 -14.16 -7.49
CA LYS A 31 8.35 -14.22 -6.60
C LYS A 31 8.32 -12.91 -5.81
N PRO A 32 7.17 -12.23 -5.72
CA PRO A 32 7.08 -10.98 -4.97
C PRO A 32 7.58 -11.21 -3.55
N ALA A 33 8.77 -10.75 -3.26
CA ALA A 33 9.34 -10.85 -1.92
C ALA A 33 8.50 -9.97 -1.00
N ILE A 34 7.94 -10.57 0.06
CA ILE A 34 7.30 -9.80 1.15
C ILE A 34 8.43 -9.03 1.82
N GLN A 35 8.48 -7.72 1.61
CA GLN A 35 9.44 -6.87 2.29
C GLN A 35 9.10 -6.86 3.79
N LEU A 36 10.05 -7.30 4.60
CA LEU A 36 9.91 -7.31 6.06
C LEU A 36 9.96 -5.88 6.60
N PRO A 37 9.27 -5.59 7.72
CA PRO A 37 9.38 -4.31 8.41
C PRO A 37 10.83 -4.00 8.77
N GLN A 38 11.15 -2.71 8.93
CA GLN A 38 12.49 -2.29 9.33
C GLN A 38 12.92 -2.98 10.63
N ALA A 39 14.18 -3.40 10.69
CA ALA A 39 14.77 -4.02 11.88
C ALA A 39 14.63 -3.08 13.09
N GLY A 40 14.14 -3.61 14.21
CA GLY A 40 14.07 -2.91 15.49
C GLY A 40 12.68 -2.67 16.07
N VAL A 41 11.61 -2.78 15.28
CA VAL A 41 10.23 -2.68 15.82
C VAL A 41 9.54 -4.04 15.68
N PRO A 42 9.41 -4.81 16.77
CA PRO A 42 8.64 -6.05 16.73
C PRO A 42 7.20 -5.73 16.35
N GLN A 43 6.77 -6.18 15.19
CA GLN A 43 5.36 -6.12 14.84
C GLN A 43 4.90 -7.42 14.23
N ILE A 44 3.63 -7.72 14.44
CA ILE A 44 2.95 -8.88 13.87
C ILE A 44 2.11 -8.38 12.70
N ILE A 45 2.15 -9.12 11.60
CA ILE A 45 1.35 -8.83 10.40
C ILE A 45 0.53 -10.07 10.08
N THR A 46 -0.76 -9.88 9.81
CA THR A 46 -1.66 -10.94 9.36
C THR A 46 -2.44 -10.53 8.12
N LEU A 47 -2.83 -11.53 7.32
CA LEU A 47 -3.69 -11.38 6.16
C LEU A 47 -5.10 -11.85 6.52
N GLU A 48 -6.06 -10.93 6.50
CA GLU A 48 -7.45 -11.26 6.86
C GLU A 48 -8.38 -11.29 5.63
N GLY A 49 -7.90 -10.80 4.51
CA GLY A 49 -8.54 -10.86 3.20
C GLY A 49 -7.54 -10.63 2.08
N LYS A 50 -7.96 -10.82 0.82
CA LYS A 50 -7.11 -10.56 -0.34
C LYS A 50 -6.55 -9.13 -0.31
N PHE A 51 -7.37 -8.18 0.11
CA PHE A 51 -7.03 -6.77 0.22
C PHE A 51 -7.07 -6.24 1.65
N VAL A 52 -7.09 -7.13 2.66
CA VAL A 52 -7.10 -6.74 4.07
C VAL A 52 -5.83 -7.17 4.77
N ARG A 53 -5.20 -6.25 5.45
CA ARG A 53 -3.99 -6.44 6.27
C ARG A 53 -4.27 -6.00 7.69
N VAL A 54 -3.70 -6.70 8.63
CA VAL A 54 -3.64 -6.27 10.03
C VAL A 54 -2.19 -6.23 10.44
N ALA A 55 -1.78 -5.12 11.05
CA ALA A 55 -0.47 -5.00 11.64
C ALA A 55 -0.59 -4.40 13.04
N TYR A 56 0.15 -4.94 13.98
CA TYR A 56 0.17 -4.46 15.35
C TYR A 56 1.52 -4.72 16.02
N ASN A 57 1.82 -3.91 17.01
CA ASN A 57 2.97 -4.06 17.89
C ASN A 57 2.50 -4.06 19.35
N ASN A 58 3.35 -3.64 20.28
CA ASN A 58 3.00 -3.55 21.71
C ASN A 58 2.19 -2.30 22.05
N GLU A 59 1.89 -1.40 21.13
CA GLU A 59 1.22 -0.13 21.38
C GLU A 59 -0.05 0.03 20.52
N GLY A 60 0.06 -0.14 19.21
CA GLY A 60 -1.01 0.11 18.27
C GLY A 60 -1.44 -1.12 17.47
N TYR A 61 -2.70 -1.11 17.07
CA TYR A 61 -3.32 -2.13 16.24
C TYR A 61 -4.00 -1.44 15.05
N VAL A 62 -3.60 -1.81 13.85
CA VAL A 62 -4.07 -1.17 12.61
C VAL A 62 -4.58 -2.22 11.63
N ILE A 63 -5.80 -2.04 11.17
CA ILE A 63 -6.43 -2.80 10.08
C ILE A 63 -6.44 -1.92 8.85
N LEU A 64 -6.11 -2.48 7.70
CA LEU A 64 -6.06 -1.79 6.42
C LEU A 64 -6.81 -2.55 5.35
N GLY A 65 -7.81 -1.92 4.73
CA GLY A 65 -8.47 -2.34 3.50
C GLY A 65 -8.06 -1.43 2.33
N TYR A 66 -7.69 -2.02 1.18
CA TYR A 66 -7.17 -1.27 0.02
C TYR A 66 -7.73 -1.71 -1.34
N GLN A 67 -8.86 -2.42 -1.36
CA GLN A 67 -9.48 -2.93 -2.60
C GLN A 67 -9.83 -1.81 -3.57
N ALA A 68 -10.39 -0.71 -3.08
CA ALA A 68 -10.73 0.44 -3.93
C ALA A 68 -9.49 1.03 -4.61
N SER A 69 -8.38 1.16 -3.87
CA SER A 69 -7.11 1.66 -4.41
C SER A 69 -6.47 0.69 -5.40
N ASN A 70 -6.60 -0.63 -5.18
CA ASN A 70 -6.13 -1.63 -6.14
C ASN A 70 -6.88 -1.58 -7.49
N ARG A 71 -8.04 -0.95 -7.54
CA ARG A 71 -8.84 -0.72 -8.75
C ARG A 71 -8.68 0.68 -9.34
N SER A 72 -7.79 1.49 -8.77
CA SER A 72 -7.61 2.90 -9.12
C SER A 72 -6.20 3.21 -9.64
N ILE A 73 -5.62 2.27 -10.38
CA ILE A 73 -4.27 2.42 -10.95
C ILE A 73 -4.20 3.67 -11.84
N GLY A 74 -3.15 4.47 -11.67
CA GLY A 74 -2.92 5.71 -12.42
C GLY A 74 -3.75 6.91 -11.93
N GLU A 75 -4.73 6.70 -11.05
CA GLU A 75 -5.49 7.81 -10.46
C GLU A 75 -4.66 8.52 -9.38
N GLU A 76 -4.80 9.84 -9.27
CA GLU A 76 -4.06 10.62 -8.25
C GLU A 76 -4.51 10.32 -6.81
N TRP A 77 -5.73 9.85 -6.62
CA TRP A 77 -6.30 9.67 -5.29
C TRP A 77 -6.28 8.21 -4.86
N MET A 78 -5.56 7.93 -3.77
CA MET A 78 -5.61 6.67 -3.07
C MET A 78 -6.54 6.76 -1.86
N LEU A 79 -7.50 5.83 -1.76
CA LEU A 79 -8.39 5.69 -0.63
C LEU A 79 -8.08 4.40 0.10
N LEU A 80 -7.79 4.51 1.38
CA LEU A 80 -7.59 3.38 2.28
C LEU A 80 -8.70 3.34 3.33
N GLU A 81 -9.33 2.18 3.51
CA GLU A 81 -10.23 1.93 4.63
C GLU A 81 -9.40 1.45 5.82
N VAL A 82 -9.57 2.07 6.97
CA VAL A 82 -8.74 1.77 8.14
C VAL A 82 -9.57 1.50 9.38
N GLY A 83 -9.06 0.57 10.19
CA GLY A 83 -9.50 0.36 11.55
C GLY A 83 -8.32 0.52 12.51
N MET A 84 -8.49 1.24 13.60
CA MET A 84 -7.41 1.50 14.56
C MET A 84 -7.91 1.39 16.00
N THR A 85 -7.03 0.86 16.86
CA THR A 85 -7.19 0.83 18.32
C THR A 85 -5.81 0.77 18.96
N VAL A 86 -5.74 1.01 20.27
CA VAL A 86 -4.52 0.76 21.05
C VAL A 86 -4.63 -0.56 21.82
N LEU A 87 -3.51 -1.11 22.28
CA LEU A 87 -3.50 -2.37 23.01
C LEU A 87 -3.81 -2.17 24.50
N ASP A 88 -4.04 -3.28 25.20
CA ASP A 88 -4.63 -3.32 26.56
C ASP A 88 -3.90 -2.49 27.62
N ASN A 89 -2.60 -2.39 27.55
CA ASN A 89 -1.78 -1.68 28.55
C ASN A 89 -1.29 -0.31 28.06
N VAL A 90 -1.93 0.22 27.02
CA VAL A 90 -1.58 1.51 26.45
C VAL A 90 -2.60 2.55 26.89
N PRO A 91 -2.17 3.71 27.41
CA PRO A 91 -3.07 4.82 27.68
C PRO A 91 -3.83 5.27 26.43
N ASP A 92 -4.95 5.97 26.63
CA ASP A 92 -5.68 6.61 25.55
C ASP A 92 -4.72 7.50 24.74
N TYR A 93 -4.81 7.39 23.42
CA TYR A 93 -3.90 8.06 22.50
C TYR A 93 -4.65 8.97 21.54
N ARG A 94 -4.18 10.20 21.41
CA ARG A 94 -4.73 11.18 20.47
C ARG A 94 -3.99 11.07 19.14
N LEU A 95 -4.59 10.35 18.20
CA LEU A 95 -4.07 10.20 16.84
C LEU A 95 -4.36 11.48 16.04
N THR A 96 -3.33 12.16 15.59
CA THR A 96 -3.44 13.34 14.72
C THR A 96 -3.23 12.96 13.25
N ARG A 97 -3.54 13.88 12.34
CA ARG A 97 -3.35 13.67 10.89
C ARG A 97 -1.88 13.45 10.52
N GLU A 98 -0.98 14.17 11.19
CA GLU A 98 0.48 14.13 10.97
C GLU A 98 1.10 12.79 11.39
N ALA A 99 0.39 12.02 12.21
CA ALA A 99 0.81 10.67 12.58
C ALA A 99 0.67 9.66 11.44
N LEU A 100 0.03 10.04 10.32
CA LEU A 100 -0.31 9.17 9.20
C LEU A 100 0.48 9.56 7.96
N SER A 101 1.15 8.58 7.36
CA SER A 101 1.81 8.76 6.06
C SER A 101 1.78 7.49 5.23
N LEU A 102 1.92 7.64 3.93
CA LEU A 102 2.00 6.57 2.96
C LEU A 102 3.40 6.55 2.34
N GLU A 103 4.01 5.37 2.26
CA GLU A 103 5.23 5.17 1.48
C GLU A 103 4.87 4.45 0.18
N THR A 104 5.33 5.00 -0.94
CA THR A 104 5.08 4.49 -2.30
C THR A 104 6.20 3.55 -2.74
N PRO A 105 6.02 2.77 -3.83
CA PRO A 105 7.02 1.81 -4.31
C PRO A 105 8.37 2.44 -4.68
N ASP A 106 8.40 3.72 -5.04
CA ASP A 106 9.61 4.49 -5.34
C ASP A 106 10.26 5.11 -4.08
N GLY A 107 9.78 4.76 -2.88
CA GLY A 107 10.33 5.19 -1.60
C GLY A 107 9.91 6.60 -1.16
N LYS A 108 9.00 7.26 -1.87
CA LYS A 108 8.49 8.57 -1.45
C LYS A 108 7.52 8.44 -0.30
N THR A 109 7.62 9.34 0.67
CA THR A 109 6.65 9.46 1.77
C THR A 109 5.64 10.56 1.45
N ILE A 110 4.37 10.18 1.41
CA ILE A 110 3.23 11.04 1.12
C ILE A 110 2.48 11.28 2.43
N PRO A 111 2.27 12.52 2.88
CA PRO A 111 1.45 12.81 4.05
C PRO A 111 -0.03 12.56 3.74
N LEU A 112 -0.83 12.43 4.80
CA LEU A 112 -2.29 12.41 4.66
C LEU A 112 -2.75 13.71 3.98
N ALA A 113 -3.60 13.61 2.97
CA ALA A 113 -4.10 14.79 2.26
C ALA A 113 -4.84 15.75 3.22
N THR A 114 -4.84 17.02 2.92
CA THR A 114 -5.65 17.99 3.65
C THR A 114 -7.12 17.90 3.24
N VAL A 115 -8.02 18.43 4.07
CA VAL A 115 -9.45 18.53 3.73
C VAL A 115 -9.66 19.42 2.50
N GLU A 116 -8.84 20.45 2.37
CA GLU A 116 -8.91 21.37 1.23
C GLU A 116 -8.47 20.67 -0.07
N GLU A 117 -7.37 19.92 -0.07
CA GLU A 117 -6.96 19.11 -1.22
C GLU A 117 -8.03 18.10 -1.62
N GLN A 118 -8.69 17.45 -0.63
CA GLN A 118 -9.79 16.52 -0.90
C GLN A 118 -10.97 17.22 -1.58
N ARG A 119 -11.33 18.42 -1.11
CA ARG A 119 -12.44 19.21 -1.68
C ARG A 119 -12.13 19.67 -3.10
N GLN A 120 -10.93 20.19 -3.32
CA GLN A 120 -10.49 20.68 -4.64
C GLN A 120 -10.27 19.54 -5.63
N GLY A 121 -9.69 18.45 -5.17
CA GLY A 121 -9.34 17.31 -6.02
C GLY A 121 -10.50 16.41 -6.40
N ASN A 122 -11.68 16.62 -5.79
CA ASN A 122 -12.93 15.91 -6.09
C ASN A 122 -12.77 14.37 -6.23
N PRO A 123 -12.40 13.63 -5.17
CA PRO A 123 -12.17 12.18 -5.24
C PRO A 123 -13.49 11.36 -5.33
N GLN A 124 -14.51 11.86 -6.04
CA GLN A 124 -15.82 11.20 -6.13
C GLN A 124 -15.72 9.81 -6.76
N ALA A 125 -14.90 9.65 -7.80
CA ALA A 125 -14.77 8.39 -8.52
C ALA A 125 -14.30 7.27 -7.58
N ILE A 126 -13.23 7.51 -6.80
CA ILE A 126 -12.73 6.52 -5.86
C ILE A 126 -13.67 6.31 -4.68
N GLN A 127 -14.41 7.33 -4.25
CA GLN A 127 -15.42 7.18 -3.21
C GLN A 127 -16.59 6.30 -3.66
N GLN A 128 -17.08 6.49 -4.89
CA GLN A 128 -18.13 5.64 -5.44
C GLN A 128 -17.64 4.18 -5.59
N ARG A 129 -16.41 4.00 -6.03
CA ARG A 129 -15.80 2.67 -6.11
C ARG A 129 -15.71 2.01 -4.73
N ALA A 130 -15.30 2.75 -3.70
CA ALA A 130 -15.25 2.25 -2.32
C ALA A 130 -16.63 1.95 -1.69
N LYS A 131 -17.71 2.51 -2.21
CA LYS A 131 -19.07 2.12 -1.79
C LYS A 131 -19.47 0.74 -2.30
N VAL A 132 -19.03 0.40 -3.52
CA VAL A 132 -19.36 -0.86 -4.19
C VAL A 132 -18.36 -1.97 -3.84
N GLN A 133 -17.09 -1.62 -3.69
CA GLN A 133 -15.98 -2.53 -3.44
C GLN A 133 -15.38 -2.25 -2.05
N ARG A 134 -16.16 -2.55 -1.04
CA ARG A 134 -15.76 -2.31 0.35
C ARG A 134 -15.08 -3.54 0.94
N ASP A 135 -13.93 -3.32 1.55
CA ASP A 135 -13.28 -4.34 2.37
C ASP A 135 -14.00 -4.48 3.72
N SER A 136 -14.07 -5.73 4.22
CA SER A 136 -14.46 -5.95 5.61
C SER A 136 -13.25 -5.69 6.49
N ILE A 137 -13.29 -4.64 7.32
CA ILE A 137 -12.23 -4.28 8.25
C ILE A 137 -12.59 -4.55 9.71
N ASN A 138 -13.48 -5.52 9.96
CA ASN A 138 -13.96 -5.85 11.30
C ASN A 138 -13.11 -6.96 11.97
N TYR A 139 -11.80 -6.72 12.06
CA TYR A 139 -10.84 -7.67 12.64
C TYR A 139 -10.20 -7.14 13.92
N PHE A 140 -10.97 -6.43 14.72
CA PHE A 140 -10.50 -5.85 15.97
C PHE A 140 -10.30 -6.91 17.07
N PRO A 141 -9.41 -6.65 18.04
CA PRO A 141 -9.37 -7.43 19.27
C PRO A 141 -10.73 -7.43 19.98
N VAL A 142 -11.08 -8.52 20.66
CA VAL A 142 -12.39 -8.69 21.31
C VAL A 142 -12.73 -7.54 22.27
N ARG A 143 -11.74 -6.95 22.90
CA ARG A 143 -11.92 -5.83 23.85
C ARG A 143 -12.36 -4.55 23.16
N ALA A 144 -11.88 -4.28 21.95
CA ALA A 144 -12.27 -3.11 21.16
C ALA A 144 -13.69 -3.30 20.57
N SER A 145 -14.70 -3.22 21.44
CA SER A 145 -16.10 -3.51 21.12
C SER A 145 -16.96 -2.25 20.91
N ARG A 146 -16.51 -1.08 21.36
CA ARG A 146 -17.21 0.20 21.23
C ARG A 146 -16.88 0.84 19.89
N GLY A 147 -17.90 1.14 19.10
CA GLY A 147 -17.73 1.83 17.80
C GLY A 147 -17.14 3.23 17.99
N CYS A 148 -16.25 3.60 17.07
CA CYS A 148 -15.61 4.90 17.00
C CYS A 148 -15.40 5.25 15.52
N ALA A 149 -15.47 6.54 15.15
CA ALA A 149 -15.28 6.99 13.79
C ALA A 149 -13.98 7.81 13.65
N ILE A 150 -13.20 7.51 12.62
CA ILE A 150 -12.08 8.32 12.19
C ILE A 150 -12.59 9.29 11.13
N LEU A 151 -12.83 10.55 11.52
CA LEU A 151 -13.46 11.58 10.70
C LEU A 151 -12.46 12.66 10.25
N PHE A 152 -11.27 12.25 9.79
CA PHE A 152 -10.31 13.20 9.19
C PHE A 152 -10.87 13.82 7.89
N PHE A 153 -11.79 13.11 7.23
CA PHE A 153 -12.42 13.57 6.00
C PHE A 153 -13.92 13.40 6.10
N PRO A 154 -14.72 14.43 5.83
CA PRO A 154 -16.15 14.28 5.69
C PRO A 154 -16.47 13.45 4.44
N GLU A 155 -17.55 12.69 4.48
CA GLU A 155 -18.09 12.13 3.23
C GLU A 155 -18.56 13.27 2.32
N LEU A 156 -18.23 13.17 1.02
CA LEU A 156 -18.67 14.17 0.05
C LEU A 156 -20.20 14.22 0.02
N GLY A 157 -20.74 15.44 0.17
CA GLY A 157 -22.16 15.68 0.27
C GLY A 157 -22.74 15.55 1.69
N SER A 158 -21.95 15.16 2.69
CA SER A 158 -22.36 15.20 4.09
C SER A 158 -22.17 16.60 4.70
N ARG A 159 -22.93 16.89 5.77
CA ARG A 159 -22.74 18.10 6.60
C ARG A 159 -21.79 17.84 7.78
N ALA A 160 -21.18 16.67 7.86
CA ALA A 160 -20.24 16.33 8.92
C ALA A 160 -19.01 17.23 8.84
N LEU A 161 -18.55 17.69 9.99
CA LEU A 161 -17.30 18.43 10.09
C LEU A 161 -16.13 17.44 10.19
N PRO A 162 -15.00 17.75 9.54
CA PRO A 162 -13.78 16.99 9.76
C PRO A 162 -13.21 17.25 11.16
N TYR A 163 -12.56 16.25 11.71
CA TYR A 163 -11.80 16.40 12.94
C TYR A 163 -10.31 16.19 12.61
N ASP A 164 -9.43 16.90 13.29
CA ASP A 164 -7.98 16.74 13.11
C ASP A 164 -7.37 15.71 14.06
N VAL A 165 -8.17 15.22 15.00
CA VAL A 165 -7.75 14.29 16.05
C VAL A 165 -8.79 13.21 16.27
N VAL A 166 -8.33 11.99 16.54
CA VAL A 166 -9.16 10.86 16.96
C VAL A 166 -8.63 10.31 18.28
N ASP A 167 -9.47 10.22 19.30
CA ASP A 167 -9.11 9.61 20.57
C ASP A 167 -9.25 8.09 20.48
N LEU A 168 -8.11 7.40 20.43
CA LEU A 168 -8.01 5.95 20.45
C LEU A 168 -7.94 5.44 21.88
N SER A 169 -8.68 4.39 22.20
CA SER A 169 -8.57 3.64 23.44
C SER A 169 -8.67 2.13 23.15
N ASN A 170 -8.30 1.30 24.10
CA ASN A 170 -8.27 -0.16 23.91
C ASN A 170 -9.67 -0.80 23.81
N ASP A 171 -10.73 -0.08 24.21
CA ASP A 171 -12.13 -0.51 24.12
C ASP A 171 -12.83 -0.01 22.85
N ARG A 172 -12.18 0.89 22.06
CA ARG A 172 -12.76 1.51 20.87
C ARG A 172 -12.24 0.87 19.56
N ALA A 173 -13.18 0.48 18.72
CA ALA A 173 -12.94 0.07 17.34
C ALA A 173 -13.16 1.27 16.40
N CYS A 174 -12.12 2.10 16.21
CA CYS A 174 -12.22 3.31 15.42
C CYS A 174 -12.01 3.00 13.93
N VAL A 175 -13.02 3.27 13.10
CA VAL A 175 -13.00 3.01 11.66
C VAL A 175 -13.14 4.29 10.84
N GLY A 176 -12.51 4.34 9.69
CA GLY A 176 -12.64 5.49 8.78
C GLY A 176 -11.93 5.30 7.45
N ARG A 177 -11.82 6.41 6.72
CA ARG A 177 -11.16 6.46 5.41
C ARG A 177 -10.05 7.47 5.43
N LEU A 178 -8.93 7.09 4.84
CA LEU A 178 -7.78 7.94 4.62
C LEU A 178 -7.64 8.23 3.13
N TYR A 179 -7.27 9.46 2.80
CA TYR A 179 -7.04 9.90 1.43
C TYR A 179 -5.62 10.41 1.29
N PHE A 180 -4.93 9.89 0.27
CA PHE A 180 -3.59 10.34 -0.10
C PHE A 180 -3.60 10.80 -1.55
N LYS A 181 -3.03 11.98 -1.79
CA LYS A 181 -2.84 12.49 -3.14
C LYS A 181 -1.47 12.02 -3.65
N ILE A 182 -1.46 11.14 -4.64
CA ILE A 182 -0.26 10.50 -5.17
C ILE A 182 0.21 11.27 -6.42
N PRO A 183 1.29 12.05 -6.35
CA PRO A 183 1.84 12.69 -7.55
C PRO A 183 2.27 11.64 -8.59
N GLY A 184 1.72 11.74 -9.79
CA GLY A 184 1.95 10.75 -10.85
C GLY A 184 1.04 9.53 -10.84
N GLY A 185 0.12 9.45 -9.88
CA GLY A 185 -0.89 8.40 -9.80
C GLY A 185 -0.45 7.13 -9.05
N ILE A 186 -1.44 6.32 -8.70
CA ILE A 186 -1.24 5.05 -8.00
C ILE A 186 -0.47 4.08 -8.91
N ALA A 187 0.70 3.62 -8.45
CA ALA A 187 1.54 2.66 -9.15
C ALA A 187 1.36 1.24 -8.61
N TYR A 188 1.66 0.25 -9.45
CA TYR A 188 1.80 -1.14 -8.99
C TYR A 188 2.99 -1.28 -8.05
N GLY A 189 2.91 -2.22 -7.13
CA GLY A 189 4.03 -2.54 -6.25
C GLY A 189 3.72 -2.37 -4.77
N GLN A 190 4.78 -2.48 -3.97
CA GLN A 190 4.71 -2.46 -2.52
C GLN A 190 4.51 -1.03 -2.01
N HIS A 191 3.52 -0.86 -1.14
CA HIS A 191 3.23 0.36 -0.40
C HIS A 191 3.24 0.06 1.10
N TRP A 192 3.36 1.12 1.90
CA TRP A 192 3.27 1.02 3.35
C TRP A 192 2.40 2.14 3.91
N LEU A 193 1.39 1.78 4.70
CA LEU A 193 0.72 2.75 5.55
C LEU A 193 1.49 2.85 6.87
N ASN A 194 2.00 4.01 7.18
CA ASN A 194 2.71 4.30 8.42
C ASN A 194 1.77 5.00 9.40
N VAL A 195 1.66 4.45 10.61
CA VAL A 195 0.87 5.02 11.70
C VAL A 195 1.80 5.19 12.90
N LYS A 196 2.12 6.44 13.23
CA LYS A 196 2.97 6.79 14.35
C LYS A 196 2.11 6.85 15.62
N PHE A 197 2.41 6.02 16.58
CA PHE A 197 1.90 6.09 17.93
C PHE A 197 2.85 6.90 18.84
N GLU A 198 2.60 6.94 20.13
CA GLU A 198 3.39 7.75 21.06
C GLU A 198 4.88 7.34 21.07
N LYS A 199 5.15 6.04 21.16
CA LYS A 199 6.50 5.47 21.33
C LYS A 199 6.92 4.58 20.17
N SER A 200 6.01 4.26 19.26
CA SER A 200 6.27 3.30 18.19
C SER A 200 5.64 3.70 16.87
N LEU A 201 6.05 2.99 15.83
CA LEU A 201 5.51 3.10 14.47
C LEU A 201 4.95 1.75 14.06
N VAL A 202 3.67 1.70 13.69
CA VAL A 202 3.09 0.54 13.01
C VAL A 202 3.15 0.79 11.51
N ARG A 203 3.81 -0.11 10.79
CA ARG A 203 3.92 -0.09 9.32
C ARG A 203 3.09 -1.22 8.73
N VAL A 204 2.03 -0.88 8.01
CA VAL A 204 1.15 -1.86 7.37
C VAL A 204 1.55 -2.06 5.92
N PRO A 205 2.15 -3.21 5.55
CA PRO A 205 2.50 -3.49 4.17
C PRO A 205 1.26 -3.84 3.35
N PHE A 206 1.16 -3.27 2.15
CA PHE A 206 0.17 -3.70 1.17
C PHE A 206 0.71 -3.54 -0.25
N ARG A 207 0.22 -4.37 -1.15
CA ARG A 207 0.70 -4.35 -2.54
C ARG A 207 -0.45 -4.09 -3.49
N ILE A 208 -0.28 -3.09 -4.31
CA ILE A 208 -1.16 -2.84 -5.45
C ILE A 208 -0.79 -3.86 -6.52
N LEU A 209 -1.72 -4.77 -6.81
CA LEU A 209 -1.50 -5.97 -7.60
C LEU A 209 -1.79 -5.74 -9.08
N THR A 210 -0.94 -6.29 -9.94
CA THR A 210 -1.26 -6.49 -11.34
C THR A 210 -2.36 -7.56 -11.49
N ALA A 211 -2.99 -7.65 -12.67
CA ALA A 211 -4.04 -8.64 -12.91
C ALA A 211 -3.55 -10.10 -12.70
N ASP A 212 -2.30 -10.38 -13.07
CA ASP A 212 -1.73 -11.72 -12.93
C ASP A 212 -1.35 -12.03 -11.47
N GLU A 213 -0.78 -11.04 -10.75
CA GLU A 213 -0.55 -11.16 -9.31
C GLU A 213 -1.86 -11.36 -8.55
N GLU A 214 -2.93 -10.67 -8.93
CA GLU A 214 -4.24 -10.83 -8.30
C GLU A 214 -4.81 -12.23 -8.52
N LYS A 215 -4.70 -12.79 -9.73
CA LYS A 215 -5.09 -14.17 -10.03
C LYS A 215 -4.28 -15.15 -9.18
N PHE A 216 -2.96 -14.95 -9.11
CA PHE A 216 -2.07 -15.78 -8.31
C PHE A 216 -2.44 -15.75 -6.82
N VAL A 217 -2.60 -14.55 -6.25
CA VAL A 217 -3.01 -14.38 -4.85
C VAL A 217 -4.38 -15.02 -4.59
N SER A 218 -5.35 -14.84 -5.49
CA SER A 218 -6.69 -15.44 -5.35
C SER A 218 -6.62 -16.97 -5.31
N LYS A 219 -5.79 -17.58 -6.16
CA LYS A 219 -5.62 -19.04 -6.21
C LYS A 219 -4.88 -19.61 -5.00
N ASN A 220 -3.89 -18.86 -4.48
CA ASN A 220 -2.99 -19.35 -3.45
C ASN A 220 -3.22 -18.68 -2.08
N TYR A 221 -4.30 -17.95 -1.91
CA TYR A 221 -4.54 -17.10 -0.73
C TYR A 221 -4.34 -17.83 0.61
N LYS A 222 -4.88 -19.05 0.74
CA LYS A 222 -4.77 -19.83 1.97
C LYS A 222 -3.30 -20.14 2.31
N ASN A 223 -2.52 -20.59 1.34
CA ASN A 223 -1.10 -20.92 1.55
C ASN A 223 -0.30 -19.67 1.92
N ILE A 224 -0.55 -18.55 1.23
CA ILE A 224 0.10 -17.26 1.53
C ILE A 224 -0.25 -16.80 2.95
N LYS A 225 -1.52 -16.88 3.34
CA LYS A 225 -1.97 -16.53 4.70
C LYS A 225 -1.24 -17.36 5.76
N ASP A 226 -1.14 -18.67 5.55
CA ASP A 226 -0.48 -19.58 6.48
C ASP A 226 1.04 -19.32 6.57
N GLU A 227 1.70 -19.02 5.45
CA GLU A 227 3.12 -18.64 5.42
C GLU A 227 3.36 -17.32 6.17
N VAL A 228 2.55 -16.29 5.92
CA VAL A 228 2.65 -15.01 6.63
C VAL A 228 2.43 -15.21 8.13
N LYS A 229 1.40 -15.96 8.52
CA LYS A 229 1.16 -16.28 9.92
C LYS A 229 2.36 -16.97 10.58
N LYS A 230 3.00 -17.92 9.91
CA LYS A 230 4.21 -18.60 10.42
C LYS A 230 5.38 -17.63 10.55
N ALA A 231 5.58 -16.74 9.56
CA ALA A 231 6.71 -15.80 9.54
C ALA A 231 6.63 -14.76 10.68
N PHE A 232 5.42 -14.31 11.02
CA PHE A 232 5.19 -13.25 12.02
C PHE A 232 4.62 -13.75 13.35
N SER A 233 4.39 -15.05 13.51
CA SER A 233 4.02 -15.61 14.83
C SER A 233 5.21 -15.57 15.77
N PRO A 234 5.04 -15.12 17.03
CA PRO A 234 6.12 -15.19 18.02
C PRO A 234 6.55 -16.66 18.17
N LYS A 235 7.86 -16.91 18.00
CA LYS A 235 8.41 -18.25 18.31
C LYS A 235 8.11 -18.53 19.77
N LYS A 236 7.31 -19.56 20.06
CA LYS A 236 7.16 -20.07 21.41
C LYS A 236 8.56 -20.45 21.90
N LYS A 237 9.06 -19.71 22.89
CA LYS A 237 10.22 -20.11 23.68
C LYS A 237 9.82 -21.19 24.66
#